data_16685dc39b7eb73b8367bf2649d1248d
#
_entry.id   16685dc39b7eb73b8367bf2649d1248d
#
_cell.length_a   1.000
_cell.length_b   1.000
_cell.length_c   1.000
_cell.angle_alpha   90.00
_cell.angle_beta   90.00
_cell.angle_gamma   90.00
#
_symmetry.space_group_name_H-M   'P 1'
#
loop_
_entity.id
_entity.type
_entity.pdbx_description
1 polymer ?
#
loop_
_entity_poly.entity_id
_entity_poly.type
_entity_poly.pdbx_seq_one_letter_code
_entity_poly.pdbx_strand_id
1 'polypeptide(L)'
;PVISKTPPFNRVLDAVNGLDEGQGKWRALSHIRSDGRTVRLDLHDSTNVQEILAATFPLAESFPIRYIVGRGIPASRQPKLRPSVLDTIDAQFSKTRQSRFTSAIEVGPELSEELRNQRKKVNRLLAIFLPIATFLGWLEMR
;
A
#
# COMPACT_ATOMS: atom_id res chain seq x y z
N PRO A 1 -19.74 -9.08 8.05
CA PRO A 1 -18.96 -8.39 7.10
C PRO A 1 -18.17 -7.29 7.72
N VAL A 2 -16.92 -7.40 7.46
CA VAL A 2 -15.96 -6.49 8.03
C VAL A 2 -15.76 -5.33 7.05
N ILE A 3 -16.86 -4.69 6.70
CA ILE A 3 -16.73 -3.40 6.04
C ILE A 3 -16.44 -2.43 7.15
N SER A 4 -15.19 -2.07 7.26
CA SER A 4 -14.77 -1.14 8.27
C SER A 4 -15.43 0.21 7.97
N LYS A 5 -16.33 0.64 8.83
CA LYS A 5 -16.93 1.97 8.79
C LYS A 5 -15.99 3.02 9.40
N THR A 6 -14.68 2.78 9.38
CA THR A 6 -13.71 3.74 9.89
C THR A 6 -13.72 5.01 9.03
N PRO A 7 -13.44 6.20 9.62
CA PRO A 7 -13.33 7.43 8.84
C PRO A 7 -12.37 7.34 7.65
N PRO A 8 -11.17 6.71 7.75
CA PRO A 8 -10.30 6.54 6.60
C PRO A 8 -10.95 5.77 5.45
N PHE A 9 -11.62 4.65 5.75
CA PHE A 9 -12.32 3.86 4.75
C PHE A 9 -13.38 4.68 4.03
N ASN A 10 -14.22 5.38 4.79
CA ASN A 10 -15.30 6.19 4.23
C ASN A 10 -14.77 7.32 3.34
N ARG A 11 -13.67 7.96 3.73
CA ARG A 11 -13.05 9.03 2.92
C ARG A 11 -12.54 8.51 1.58
N VAL A 12 -11.90 7.35 1.57
CA VAL A 12 -11.44 6.71 0.33
C VAL A 12 -12.63 6.29 -0.53
N LEU A 13 -13.64 5.69 0.08
CA LEU A 13 -14.86 5.27 -0.62
C LEU A 13 -15.52 6.46 -1.30
N ASP A 14 -15.69 7.57 -0.60
CA ASP A 14 -16.29 8.78 -1.17
C ASP A 14 -15.46 9.35 -2.32
N ALA A 15 -14.14 9.34 -2.18
CA ALA A 15 -13.25 9.85 -3.22
C ALA A 15 -13.33 9.03 -4.51
N VAL A 16 -13.44 7.70 -4.41
CA VAL A 16 -13.48 6.82 -5.60
C VAL A 16 -14.88 6.65 -6.17
N ASN A 17 -15.92 6.77 -5.38
CA ASN A 17 -17.29 6.64 -5.86
C ASN A 17 -17.66 7.68 -6.92
N GLY A 18 -17.11 8.88 -6.81
CA GLY A 18 -17.34 9.94 -7.78
C GLY A 18 -16.71 9.69 -9.16
N LEU A 19 -15.76 8.74 -9.23
CA LEU A 19 -15.03 8.47 -10.46
C LEU A 19 -15.74 7.45 -11.37
N ASP A 20 -16.75 6.78 -10.86
CA ASP A 20 -17.32 5.59 -11.51
C ASP A 20 -18.71 5.82 -12.10
N GLU A 21 -19.09 7.08 -12.23
CA GLU A 21 -20.35 7.44 -12.85
C GLU A 21 -20.33 7.04 -14.32
N GLY A 22 -21.03 5.96 -14.65
CA GLY A 22 -21.26 5.54 -16.02
C GLY A 22 -20.64 4.20 -16.44
N GLN A 23 -19.82 3.57 -15.62
CA GLN A 23 -19.17 2.29 -15.99
C GLN A 23 -19.61 1.09 -15.13
N GLY A 24 -20.80 1.21 -14.50
CA GLY A 24 -21.14 0.19 -13.51
C GLY A 24 -20.22 0.36 -12.32
N LYS A 25 -20.76 0.64 -11.20
CA LYS A 25 -20.06 0.96 -9.95
C LYS A 25 -18.76 0.18 -9.84
N TRP A 26 -17.65 0.88 -9.91
CA TRP A 26 -16.39 0.36 -9.45
C TRP A 26 -16.71 -0.34 -8.13
N ARG A 27 -16.48 -1.62 -8.07
CA ARG A 27 -16.94 -2.41 -6.93
C ARG A 27 -16.13 -2.02 -5.69
N ALA A 28 -16.26 -0.76 -5.31
CA ALA A 28 -15.51 -0.13 -4.24
C ALA A 28 -15.52 -1.01 -2.99
N LEU A 29 -16.66 -1.61 -2.68
CA LEU A 29 -16.79 -2.48 -1.53
C LEU A 29 -15.96 -3.75 -1.63
N SER A 30 -15.64 -4.22 -2.84
CA SER A 30 -14.78 -5.40 -3.02
C SER A 30 -13.31 -5.04 -3.20
N HIS A 31 -13.00 -3.80 -3.59
CA HIS A 31 -11.63 -3.35 -3.84
C HIS A 31 -11.01 -2.53 -2.71
N ILE A 32 -11.82 -2.08 -1.75
CA ILE A 32 -11.34 -1.27 -0.63
C ILE A 32 -11.48 -2.06 0.67
N ARG A 33 -10.39 -2.10 1.43
CA ARG A 33 -10.36 -2.71 2.76
C ARG A 33 -9.62 -1.80 3.72
N SER A 34 -9.99 -1.84 5.00
CA SER A 34 -9.31 -1.05 6.02
C SER A 34 -9.10 -1.90 7.27
N ASP A 35 -7.93 -1.74 7.87
CA ASP A 35 -7.61 -2.33 9.18
C ASP A 35 -7.75 -1.30 10.32
N GLY A 36 -8.35 -0.15 10.05
CA GLY A 36 -8.51 0.94 11.00
C GLY A 36 -7.46 2.04 10.88
N ARG A 37 -6.28 1.75 10.35
CA ARG A 37 -5.18 2.71 10.13
C ARG A 37 -4.80 2.84 8.68
N THR A 38 -4.65 1.72 7.99
CA THR A 38 -4.24 1.68 6.59
C THR A 38 -5.42 1.26 5.74
N VAL A 39 -5.69 2.00 4.68
CA VAL A 39 -6.69 1.61 3.69
C VAL A 39 -5.98 0.90 2.55
N ARG A 40 -6.42 -0.30 2.22
CA ARG A 40 -5.92 -1.09 1.10
C ARG A 40 -6.84 -0.90 -0.08
N LEU A 41 -6.27 -0.60 -1.21
CA LEU A 41 -7.00 -0.30 -2.43
C LEU A 41 -6.46 -1.16 -3.56
N ASP A 42 -7.27 -2.12 -4.01
CA ASP A 42 -6.86 -3.04 -5.06
C ASP A 42 -7.11 -2.40 -6.43
N LEU A 43 -6.03 -2.21 -7.19
CA LEU A 43 -6.07 -1.59 -8.51
C LEU A 43 -6.13 -2.60 -9.65
N HIS A 44 -6.17 -3.90 -9.35
CA HIS A 44 -6.29 -4.92 -10.38
C HIS A 44 -7.58 -4.73 -11.18
N ASP A 45 -7.49 -4.90 -12.49
CA ASP A 45 -8.62 -4.79 -13.42
C ASP A 45 -9.29 -3.41 -13.44
N SER A 46 -8.69 -2.40 -12.83
CA SER A 46 -9.18 -1.02 -12.91
C SER A 46 -8.73 -0.37 -14.23
N THR A 47 -9.64 0.30 -14.90
CA THR A 47 -9.35 1.00 -16.16
C THR A 47 -8.94 2.46 -15.93
N ASN A 48 -9.29 3.01 -14.78
CA ASN A 48 -9.08 4.43 -14.44
C ASN A 48 -8.06 4.60 -13.29
N VAL A 49 -6.96 3.87 -13.35
CA VAL A 49 -5.94 3.84 -12.29
C VAL A 49 -5.42 5.23 -11.96
N GLN A 50 -5.06 6.02 -12.97
CA GLN A 50 -4.49 7.36 -12.74
C GLN A 50 -5.50 8.30 -12.07
N GLU A 51 -6.76 8.20 -12.40
CA GLU A 51 -7.82 8.98 -11.77
C GLU A 51 -8.01 8.57 -10.31
N ILE A 52 -7.96 7.28 -10.01
CA ILE A 52 -8.05 6.75 -8.66
C ILE A 52 -6.87 7.26 -7.82
N LEU A 53 -5.67 7.20 -8.34
CA LEU A 53 -4.48 7.71 -7.67
C LEU A 53 -4.62 9.21 -7.37
N ALA A 54 -4.99 10.00 -8.37
CA ALA A 54 -5.16 11.44 -8.20
C ALA A 54 -6.23 11.80 -7.16
N ALA A 55 -7.33 11.06 -7.12
CA ALA A 55 -8.40 11.29 -6.15
C ALA A 55 -8.03 10.90 -4.73
N THR A 56 -7.19 9.88 -4.56
CA THR A 56 -6.84 9.35 -3.24
C THR A 56 -5.54 9.91 -2.66
N PHE A 57 -4.63 10.43 -3.48
CA PHE A 57 -3.35 10.98 -3.01
C PHE A 57 -3.50 12.07 -1.94
N PRO A 58 -4.45 13.04 -2.06
CA PRO A 58 -4.63 14.02 -0.99
C PRO A 58 -4.96 13.41 0.36
N LEU A 59 -5.62 12.25 0.39
CA LEU A 59 -5.97 11.56 1.63
C LEU A 59 -4.75 10.95 2.32
N ALA A 60 -3.67 10.69 1.58
CA ALA A 60 -2.44 10.15 2.13
C ALA A 60 -1.71 11.13 3.07
N GLU A 61 -2.13 12.38 3.13
CA GLU A 61 -1.67 13.34 4.14
C GLU A 61 -2.16 12.96 5.55
N SER A 62 -3.28 12.26 5.66
CA SER A 62 -3.94 11.96 6.92
C SER A 62 -3.77 10.53 7.39
N PHE A 63 -3.65 9.57 6.47
CA PHE A 63 -3.53 8.15 6.79
C PHE A 63 -2.85 7.38 5.66
N PRO A 64 -2.24 6.22 5.96
CA PRO A 64 -1.60 5.40 4.93
C PRO A 64 -2.62 4.77 3.97
N ILE A 65 -2.28 4.78 2.68
CA ILE A 65 -3.04 4.09 1.65
C ILE A 65 -2.10 3.10 0.96
N ARG A 66 -2.50 1.83 0.94
CA ARG A 66 -1.73 0.77 0.30
C ARG A 66 -2.40 0.37 -1.01
N TYR A 67 -1.75 0.66 -2.11
CA TYR A 67 -2.22 0.30 -3.44
C TYR A 67 -1.70 -1.09 -3.81
N ILE A 68 -2.61 -2.02 -4.07
CA ILE A 68 -2.28 -3.38 -4.48
C ILE A 68 -2.17 -3.39 -6.00
N VAL A 69 -0.96 -3.66 -6.50
CA VAL A 69 -0.61 -3.48 -7.91
C VAL A 69 0.04 -4.73 -8.53
N GLY A 70 0.17 -5.80 -7.77
CA GLY A 70 0.88 -6.99 -8.21
C GLY A 70 2.39 -6.82 -8.20
N ARG A 71 3.10 -7.85 -8.64
CA ARG A 71 4.56 -7.92 -8.57
C ARG A 71 5.29 -7.13 -9.66
N GLY A 72 4.61 -6.85 -10.79
CA GLY A 72 5.24 -6.18 -11.93
C GLY A 72 6.20 -7.06 -12.72
N ILE A 73 6.15 -8.38 -12.54
CA ILE A 73 6.96 -9.33 -13.31
C ILE A 73 6.21 -9.76 -14.58
N PRO A 74 6.92 -10.23 -15.64
CA PRO A 74 6.25 -10.61 -16.88
C PRO A 74 5.17 -11.69 -16.74
N ALA A 75 5.29 -12.58 -15.76
CA ALA A 75 4.31 -13.62 -15.48
C ALA A 75 3.06 -13.11 -14.76
N SER A 76 3.06 -11.87 -14.30
CA SER A 76 1.89 -11.26 -13.64
C SER A 76 0.78 -11.00 -14.63
N ARG A 77 -0.46 -11.00 -14.12
CA ARG A 77 -1.65 -10.70 -14.92
C ARG A 77 -1.60 -9.31 -15.56
N GLN A 78 -1.07 -8.32 -14.82
CA GLN A 78 -0.91 -6.95 -15.27
C GLN A 78 0.51 -6.46 -14.99
N PRO A 79 1.51 -6.88 -15.77
CA PRO A 79 2.91 -6.60 -15.44
C PRO A 79 3.28 -5.12 -15.51
N LYS A 80 2.52 -4.31 -16.26
CA LYS A 80 2.79 -2.87 -16.43
C LYS A 80 2.13 -2.01 -15.35
N LEU A 81 1.24 -2.57 -14.56
CA LEU A 81 0.50 -1.81 -13.55
C LEU A 81 1.44 -1.26 -12.47
N ARG A 82 2.28 -2.10 -11.89
CA ARG A 82 3.22 -1.68 -10.85
C ARG A 82 4.19 -0.59 -11.30
N PRO A 83 4.90 -0.72 -12.43
CA PRO A 83 5.77 0.36 -12.91
C PRO A 83 5.03 1.68 -13.13
N SER A 84 3.84 1.63 -13.71
CA SER A 84 3.03 2.82 -13.95
C SER A 84 2.64 3.53 -12.65
N VAL A 85 2.19 2.78 -11.66
CA VAL A 85 1.82 3.33 -10.34
C VAL A 85 3.05 3.86 -9.62
N LEU A 86 4.18 3.15 -9.68
CA LEU A 86 5.44 3.60 -9.08
C LEU A 86 5.89 4.93 -9.65
N ASP A 87 5.84 5.10 -10.96
CA ASP A 87 6.23 6.36 -11.61
C ASP A 87 5.36 7.52 -11.12
N THR A 88 4.06 7.30 -11.02
CA THR A 88 3.13 8.31 -10.54
C THR A 88 3.38 8.65 -9.06
N ILE A 89 3.62 7.65 -8.23
CA ILE A 89 3.92 7.85 -6.81
C ILE A 89 5.26 8.57 -6.63
N ASP A 90 6.28 8.19 -7.36
CA ASP A 90 7.61 8.81 -7.26
C ASP A 90 7.58 10.29 -7.67
N ALA A 91 6.66 10.67 -8.56
CA ALA A 91 6.48 12.06 -8.96
C ALA A 91 5.80 12.90 -7.87
N GLN A 92 5.03 12.30 -6.97
CA GLN A 92 4.20 13.00 -5.98
C GLN A 92 4.69 12.86 -4.54
N PHE A 93 5.39 11.80 -4.21
CA PHE A 93 5.78 11.47 -2.85
C PHE A 93 7.28 11.27 -2.72
N SER A 94 7.87 11.82 -1.66
CA SER A 94 9.25 11.52 -1.31
C SER A 94 9.40 10.07 -0.85
N LYS A 95 10.62 9.56 -0.89
CA LYS A 95 10.91 8.18 -0.45
C LYS A 95 10.56 7.93 1.01
N THR A 96 10.55 8.97 1.84
CA THR A 96 10.19 8.85 3.27
C THR A 96 8.69 8.67 3.50
N ARG A 97 7.88 8.96 2.49
CA ARG A 97 6.42 8.86 2.56
C ARG A 97 5.88 7.63 1.85
N GLN A 98 6.74 6.80 1.28
CA GLN A 98 6.33 5.61 0.56
C GLN A 98 7.07 4.37 1.05
N SER A 99 6.40 3.22 0.96
CA SER A 99 6.98 1.92 1.26
C SER A 99 6.58 0.93 0.17
N ARG A 100 7.53 0.11 -0.25
CA ARG A 100 7.31 -0.87 -1.31
C ARG A 100 7.22 -2.26 -0.73
N PHE A 101 6.17 -2.98 -1.09
CA PHE A 101 5.93 -4.36 -0.71
C PHE A 101 5.96 -5.24 -1.97
N THR A 102 5.95 -6.56 -1.80
CA THR A 102 6.04 -7.50 -2.91
C THR A 102 4.97 -7.26 -3.99
N SER A 103 3.73 -7.01 -3.57
CA SER A 103 2.60 -6.83 -4.50
C SER A 103 1.87 -5.51 -4.30
N ALA A 104 2.42 -4.60 -3.50
CA ALA A 104 1.75 -3.37 -3.13
C ALA A 104 2.75 -2.22 -2.92
N ILE A 105 2.23 -1.01 -2.97
CA ILE A 105 2.98 0.21 -2.66
C ILE A 105 2.14 1.02 -1.69
N GLU A 106 2.71 1.43 -0.57
CA GLU A 106 2.03 2.24 0.43
C GLU A 106 2.53 3.68 0.37
N VAL A 107 1.61 4.62 0.43
CA VAL A 107 1.92 6.05 0.62
C VAL A 107 1.19 6.55 1.85
N GLY A 108 1.76 7.52 2.54
CA GLY A 108 1.15 8.03 3.75
C GLY A 108 1.78 9.30 4.26
N PRO A 109 1.38 9.72 5.46
CA PRO A 109 1.97 10.88 6.11
C PRO A 109 3.46 10.68 6.33
N GLU A 110 4.21 11.77 6.32
CA GLU A 110 5.61 11.73 6.68
C GLU A 110 5.73 11.32 8.15
N LEU A 111 6.51 10.26 8.41
CA LEU A 111 6.77 9.83 9.78
C LEU A 111 7.62 10.87 10.49
N SER A 112 7.34 11.12 11.78
CA SER A 112 8.23 11.92 12.60
C SER A 112 9.62 11.30 12.60
N GLU A 113 10.64 12.11 12.79
CA GLU A 113 12.02 11.63 12.82
C GLU A 113 12.21 10.51 13.85
N GLU A 114 11.55 10.65 15.00
CA GLU A 114 11.58 9.64 16.06
C GLU A 114 11.01 8.30 15.60
N LEU A 115 9.86 8.30 14.93
CA LEU A 115 9.24 7.06 14.41
C LEU A 115 10.08 6.44 13.30
N ARG A 116 10.71 7.25 12.46
CA ARG A 116 11.64 6.76 11.43
C ARG A 116 12.84 6.06 12.06
N ASN A 117 13.39 6.63 13.10
CA ASN A 117 14.53 6.05 13.84
C ASN A 117 14.13 4.73 14.52
N GLN A 118 12.93 4.65 15.09
CA GLN A 118 12.41 3.42 15.66
C GLN A 118 12.24 2.33 14.59
N ARG A 119 11.71 2.65 13.42
CA ARG A 119 11.62 1.70 12.29
C ARG A 119 12.99 1.18 11.86
N LYS A 120 13.99 2.06 11.74
CA LYS A 120 15.35 1.68 11.41
C LYS A 120 15.95 0.74 12.45
N LYS A 121 15.73 1.00 13.74
CA LYS A 121 16.16 0.13 14.82
C LYS A 121 15.53 -1.25 14.73
N VAL A 122 14.23 -1.33 14.54
CA VAL A 122 13.51 -2.60 14.39
C VAL A 122 14.04 -3.39 13.20
N ASN A 123 14.22 -2.76 12.06
CA ASN A 123 14.76 -3.40 10.87
C ASN A 123 16.19 -3.90 11.07
N ARG A 124 17.03 -3.14 11.77
CA ARG A 124 18.39 -3.58 12.13
C ARG A 124 18.37 -4.79 13.05
N LEU A 125 17.51 -4.79 14.06
CA LEU A 125 17.36 -5.90 14.97
C LEU A 125 16.90 -7.16 14.25
N LEU A 126 15.92 -7.05 13.37
CA LEU A 126 15.47 -8.18 12.55
C LEU A 126 16.57 -8.70 11.63
N ALA A 127 17.36 -7.82 11.03
CA ALA A 127 18.47 -8.21 10.18
C ALA A 127 19.59 -8.94 10.96
N ILE A 128 19.79 -8.61 12.23
CA ILE A 128 20.77 -9.24 13.09
C ILE A 128 20.25 -10.54 13.67
N PHE A 129 19.02 -10.56 14.18
CA PHE A 129 18.46 -11.72 14.87
C PHE A 129 18.08 -12.87 13.94
N LEU A 130 17.62 -12.61 12.74
CA LEU A 130 17.25 -13.67 11.79
C LEU A 130 18.39 -14.61 11.44
N PRO A 131 19.59 -14.13 11.05
CA PRO A 131 20.72 -15.01 10.80
C PRO A 131 21.16 -15.81 12.03
N ILE A 132 21.17 -15.19 13.22
CA ILE A 132 21.54 -15.86 14.45
C ILE A 132 20.56 -16.94 14.81
N ALA A 133 19.25 -16.66 14.73
CA ALA A 133 18.21 -17.64 15.00
C ALA A 133 18.30 -18.84 14.05
N THR A 134 18.56 -18.61 12.75
CA THR A 134 18.77 -19.66 11.76
C THR A 134 19.98 -20.50 12.08
N PHE A 135 21.08 -19.88 12.46
CA PHE A 135 22.32 -20.57 12.83
C PHE A 135 22.14 -21.45 14.08
N LEU A 136 21.51 -20.93 15.10
CA LEU A 136 21.23 -21.69 16.33
C LEU A 136 20.29 -22.85 16.05
N GLY A 137 19.27 -22.67 15.27
CA GLY A 137 18.36 -23.73 14.83
C GLY A 137 19.11 -24.82 14.04
N TRP A 138 20.04 -24.43 13.19
CA TRP A 138 20.87 -25.37 12.45
C TRP A 138 21.80 -26.18 13.36
N LEU A 139 22.39 -25.56 14.37
CA LEU A 139 23.22 -26.26 15.38
C LEU A 139 22.40 -27.25 16.21
N GLU A 140 21.19 -26.90 16.59
CA GLU A 140 20.32 -27.80 17.34
C GLU A 140 19.86 -29.01 16.51
N MET A 141 19.80 -28.87 15.20
CA MET A 141 19.41 -29.95 14.30
C MET A 141 20.54 -30.96 14.03
N ARG A 142 21.74 -30.70 14.47
CA ARG A 142 22.86 -31.62 14.42
C ARG A 142 22.81 -32.60 15.58
#